data_9b6cdb1466a4654a479f42d6dd71da5c
#
_entry.id   9b6cdb1466a4654a479f42d6dd71da5c
#
_cell.length_a   1.000
_cell.length_b   1.000
_cell.length_c   1.000
_cell.angle_alpha   90.00
_cell.angle_beta   90.00
_cell.angle_gamma   90.00
#
_symmetry.space_group_name_H-M   'P 1'
#
loop_
_entity.id
_entity.type
_entity.pdbx_description
1 polymer ?
#
loop_
_entity_poly.entity_id
_entity_poly.type
_entity_poly.pdbx_seq_one_letter_code
_entity_poly.pdbx_strand_id
1 'polypeptide(L)'
;MSELAKLKETRAVLNDMIKSAAVVGQINPYPVIKVYFETLARTAIQRSERGILTLLITDTTKTDKWTTIKSVADLTKENWTEENIALIQTAFEVFSPYKIMIRRKGADDVAVFLKELESLKVTHLACPELESSDDTKVVTWIKGETNKRNIVYVSAFADNSDDCRVVELSNKAINHKLIESYDPKKFTVMVAGAIAGCPLNRSLDNVIFPNITSVDNVEAKNGKFAMYNDDDVVRCRMALNSKTTFDSIWKPGTRFIKIFEGMNIVKFDIEDTFKDYWCGLYINDYDNKIAFCNNINKVYFKELTPNVLSPNFDNKIDIDVDANRRYIVTDGKDPDTMSETEIRTYPTGEDVYLYGQVRFSNTMVNLQLGIQY
;
A
#
# COMPACT_ATOMS: atom_id res chain seq x y z
N MET A 1 30.02 -0.64 -31.90
CA MET A 1 28.78 -1.06 -32.56
C MET A 1 27.66 -0.16 -32.05
N SER A 2 26.89 0.48 -32.94
CA SER A 2 25.82 1.39 -32.52
C SER A 2 24.70 0.65 -31.80
N GLU A 3 24.02 1.29 -30.85
CA GLU A 3 22.87 0.71 -30.13
C GLU A 3 21.80 0.13 -31.08
N LEU A 4 21.64 0.79 -32.25
CA LEU A 4 20.74 0.34 -33.31
C LEU A 4 21.14 -1.03 -33.90
N ALA A 5 22.42 -1.35 -33.94
CA ALA A 5 22.94 -2.64 -34.40
C ALA A 5 22.65 -3.74 -33.37
N LYS A 6 22.82 -3.44 -32.07
CA LYS A 6 22.48 -4.38 -30.99
C LYS A 6 20.96 -4.67 -30.92
N LEU A 7 20.11 -3.64 -31.12
CA LEU A 7 18.66 -3.79 -31.17
C LEU A 7 18.20 -4.68 -32.35
N LYS A 8 18.85 -4.54 -33.51
CA LYS A 8 18.55 -5.39 -34.68
C LYS A 8 18.97 -6.84 -34.47
N GLU A 9 20.11 -7.06 -33.81
CA GLU A 9 20.63 -8.39 -33.49
C GLU A 9 19.74 -9.09 -32.45
N THR A 10 19.31 -8.40 -31.41
CA THR A 10 18.38 -8.91 -30.41
C THR A 10 17.03 -9.27 -31.03
N ARG A 11 16.53 -8.44 -31.96
CA ARG A 11 15.26 -8.69 -32.67
C ARG A 11 15.36 -9.88 -33.62
N ALA A 12 16.50 -10.12 -34.25
CA ALA A 12 16.76 -11.28 -35.10
C ALA A 12 16.77 -12.57 -34.27
N VAL A 13 17.46 -12.58 -33.13
CA VAL A 13 17.49 -13.71 -32.19
C VAL A 13 16.08 -14.04 -31.66
N LEU A 14 15.31 -12.99 -31.33
CA LEU A 14 13.94 -13.17 -30.86
C LEU A 14 13.03 -13.79 -31.95
N ASN A 15 13.15 -13.34 -33.18
CA ASN A 15 12.40 -13.88 -34.31
C ASN A 15 12.75 -15.35 -34.62
N ASP A 16 14.03 -15.72 -34.46
CA ASP A 16 14.48 -17.11 -34.66
C ASP A 16 14.02 -18.02 -33.52
N MET A 17 13.96 -17.50 -32.27
CA MET A 17 13.38 -18.22 -31.15
C MET A 17 11.87 -18.43 -31.30
N ILE A 18 11.15 -17.45 -31.85
CA ILE A 18 9.70 -17.55 -32.15
C ILE A 18 9.48 -18.57 -33.28
N LYS A 19 10.32 -18.60 -34.31
CA LYS A 19 10.24 -19.59 -35.40
C LYS A 19 10.54 -21.02 -34.94
N SER A 20 11.54 -21.19 -34.05
CA SER A 20 11.86 -22.51 -33.48
C SER A 20 10.77 -23.08 -32.59
N ALA A 21 9.99 -22.21 -31.92
CA ALA A 21 8.84 -22.59 -31.10
C ALA A 21 7.62 -23.03 -31.97
N ALA A 22 7.55 -22.59 -33.23
CA ALA A 22 6.46 -22.90 -34.15
C ALA A 22 6.59 -24.25 -34.88
N VAL A 23 7.73 -24.94 -34.75
CA VAL A 23 8.04 -26.16 -35.54
C VAL A 23 7.72 -27.46 -34.79
N VAL A 24 7.31 -27.43 -33.53
CA VAL A 24 6.95 -28.70 -32.84
C VAL A 24 5.47 -28.69 -32.54
N GLY A 25 4.72 -29.45 -33.38
CA GLY A 25 3.28 -29.72 -33.22
C GLY A 25 2.93 -30.59 -32.01
N GLN A 26 3.55 -30.33 -30.85
CA GLN A 26 3.13 -30.87 -29.56
C GLN A 26 2.28 -29.84 -28.87
N ILE A 27 1.00 -30.17 -28.70
CA ILE A 27 0.10 -29.42 -27.80
C ILE A 27 0.70 -29.55 -26.39
N ASN A 28 1.30 -28.47 -25.88
CA ASN A 28 1.72 -28.41 -24.49
C ASN A 28 0.46 -28.26 -23.62
N PRO A 29 0.08 -29.25 -22.79
CA PRO A 29 -1.14 -29.21 -22.01
C PRO A 29 -1.09 -28.18 -20.85
N TYR A 30 0.05 -27.52 -20.65
CA TYR A 30 0.23 -26.50 -19.61
C TYR A 30 0.42 -25.12 -20.24
N PRO A 31 -0.15 -24.06 -19.66
CA PRO A 31 0.11 -22.69 -20.11
C PRO A 31 1.61 -22.38 -20.02
N VAL A 32 2.21 -21.98 -21.13
CA VAL A 32 3.61 -21.57 -21.18
C VAL A 32 3.68 -20.08 -20.84
N ILE A 33 4.11 -19.75 -19.64
CA ILE A 33 4.38 -18.36 -19.23
C ILE A 33 5.84 -18.08 -19.57
N LYS A 34 6.06 -17.22 -20.58
CA LYS A 34 7.40 -16.71 -20.91
C LYS A 34 7.51 -15.29 -20.39
N VAL A 35 8.39 -15.07 -19.43
CA VAL A 35 8.72 -13.74 -18.92
C VAL A 35 10.00 -13.28 -19.62
N TYR A 36 9.90 -12.20 -20.39
CA TYR A 36 11.05 -11.58 -21.02
C TYR A 36 11.44 -10.33 -20.22
N PHE A 37 12.67 -10.30 -19.74
CA PHE A 37 13.24 -9.13 -19.09
C PHE A 37 14.07 -8.36 -20.12
N GLU A 38 13.56 -7.23 -20.60
CA GLU A 38 14.35 -6.30 -21.40
C GLU A 38 15.16 -5.34 -20.51
N THR A 39 16.33 -4.91 -21.00
CA THR A 39 17.23 -4.02 -20.28
C THR A 39 16.61 -2.65 -19.95
N LEU A 40 15.54 -2.27 -20.65
CA LEU A 40 14.72 -1.08 -20.36
C LEU A 40 13.94 -1.18 -19.04
N ALA A 41 13.74 -2.39 -18.53
CA ALA A 41 13.01 -2.61 -17.25
C ALA A 41 13.79 -2.13 -16.01
N ARG A 42 15.10 -1.86 -16.13
CA ARG A 42 15.91 -1.40 -14.98
C ARG A 42 15.59 0.04 -14.55
N THR A 43 15.02 0.84 -15.43
CA THR A 43 14.66 2.24 -15.14
C THR A 43 13.18 2.44 -14.88
N ALA A 44 12.34 1.43 -15.15
CA ALA A 44 10.91 1.49 -14.86
C ALA A 44 10.65 1.50 -13.35
N ILE A 45 9.62 2.25 -12.91
CA ILE A 45 9.21 2.27 -11.52
C ILE A 45 8.79 0.87 -11.10
N GLN A 46 9.47 0.31 -10.10
CA GLN A 46 9.19 -1.03 -9.59
C GLN A 46 8.04 -0.98 -8.59
N ARG A 47 7.19 -2.01 -8.62
CA ARG A 47 6.14 -2.15 -7.61
C ARG A 47 6.76 -2.60 -6.29
N SER A 48 6.58 -1.81 -5.25
CA SER A 48 6.97 -2.21 -3.90
C SER A 48 6.10 -3.38 -3.43
N GLU A 49 6.67 -4.25 -2.60
CA GLU A 49 5.87 -5.29 -1.94
C GLU A 49 4.82 -4.64 -1.04
N ARG A 50 3.55 -4.96 -1.29
CA ARG A 50 2.41 -4.41 -0.58
C ARG A 50 1.57 -5.51 0.04
N GLY A 51 0.66 -5.08 0.93
CA GLY A 51 -0.21 -6.02 1.60
C GLY A 51 0.54 -6.90 2.60
N ILE A 52 1.59 -6.38 3.23
CA ILE A 52 2.31 -7.07 4.29
C ILE A 52 1.64 -6.71 5.61
N LEU A 53 0.85 -7.66 6.12
CA LEU A 53 0.23 -7.54 7.43
C LEU A 53 1.19 -8.01 8.52
N THR A 54 1.31 -7.26 9.60
CA THR A 54 2.02 -7.70 10.80
C THR A 54 1.04 -7.92 11.94
N LEU A 55 1.22 -9.03 12.66
CA LEU A 55 0.44 -9.37 13.83
C LEU A 55 1.36 -9.52 15.04
N LEU A 56 0.90 -9.03 16.19
CA LEU A 56 1.51 -9.29 17.49
C LEU A 56 0.58 -10.22 18.27
N ILE A 57 0.95 -11.50 18.43
CA ILE A 57 0.10 -12.55 19.01
C ILE A 57 0.90 -13.33 20.04
N THR A 58 0.28 -13.69 21.17
CA THR A 58 0.85 -14.61 22.14
C THR A 58 0.66 -16.05 21.67
N ASP A 59 1.77 -16.78 21.52
CA ASP A 59 1.76 -18.20 21.18
C ASP A 59 2.99 -18.88 21.76
N THR A 60 2.77 -20.02 22.42
CA THR A 60 3.83 -20.76 23.11
C THR A 60 4.23 -22.06 22.41
N THR A 61 3.65 -22.35 21.24
CA THR A 61 3.90 -23.59 20.49
C THR A 61 5.34 -23.66 19.98
N LYS A 62 5.91 -22.52 19.61
CA LYS A 62 7.31 -22.38 19.14
C LYS A 62 8.02 -21.22 19.83
N THR A 63 9.34 -21.29 19.82
CA THR A 63 10.21 -20.24 20.39
C THR A 63 10.65 -19.18 19.40
N ASP A 64 10.39 -19.40 18.09
CA ASP A 64 10.73 -18.46 17.04
C ASP A 64 10.00 -17.12 17.26
N LYS A 65 10.75 -16.05 17.33
CA LYS A 65 10.23 -14.71 17.59
C LYS A 65 9.37 -14.18 16.44
N TRP A 66 9.82 -14.44 15.20
CA TRP A 66 9.15 -14.03 13.97
C TRP A 66 8.83 -15.22 13.07
N THR A 67 7.65 -15.24 12.51
CA THR A 67 7.23 -16.23 11.52
C THR A 67 6.51 -15.53 10.37
N THR A 68 6.74 -15.98 9.15
CA THR A 68 6.06 -15.46 7.96
C THR A 68 5.11 -16.50 7.39
N ILE A 69 3.88 -16.10 7.10
CA ILE A 69 2.81 -16.91 6.53
C ILE A 69 2.37 -16.27 5.21
N LYS A 70 2.25 -17.07 4.16
CA LYS A 70 1.80 -16.63 2.84
C LYS A 70 0.42 -17.15 2.46
N SER A 71 0.00 -18.23 3.09
CA SER A 71 -1.30 -18.85 2.82
C SER A 71 -1.85 -19.54 4.08
N VAL A 72 -3.14 -19.86 4.06
CA VAL A 72 -3.79 -20.64 5.12
C VAL A 72 -3.14 -22.03 5.27
N ALA A 73 -2.55 -22.58 4.19
CA ALA A 73 -1.88 -23.88 4.24
C ALA A 73 -0.62 -23.88 5.13
N ASP A 74 -0.03 -22.72 5.40
CA ASP A 74 1.14 -22.58 6.28
C ASP A 74 0.76 -22.68 7.77
N LEU A 75 -0.54 -22.64 8.09
CA LEU A 75 -1.07 -22.71 9.45
C LEU A 75 -1.22 -24.18 9.90
N THR A 76 -0.30 -24.66 10.68
CA THR A 76 -0.31 -26.04 11.20
C THR A 76 -0.36 -26.05 12.72
N LYS A 77 -0.98 -27.10 13.30
CA LYS A 77 -1.04 -27.31 14.77
C LYS A 77 0.33 -27.50 15.41
N GLU A 78 1.35 -27.83 14.62
CA GLU A 78 2.74 -27.91 15.08
C GLU A 78 3.35 -26.53 15.36
N ASN A 79 2.84 -25.50 14.68
CA ASN A 79 3.39 -24.16 14.72
C ASN A 79 2.51 -23.17 15.53
N TRP A 80 1.24 -23.47 15.69
CA TRP A 80 0.26 -22.56 16.28
C TRP A 80 -0.80 -23.30 17.12
N THR A 81 -1.31 -22.65 18.16
CA THR A 81 -2.50 -23.11 18.86
C THR A 81 -3.73 -23.08 17.93
N GLU A 82 -4.74 -23.90 18.18
CA GLU A 82 -5.98 -23.94 17.39
C GLU A 82 -6.68 -22.57 17.39
N GLU A 83 -6.66 -21.86 18.51
CA GLU A 83 -7.24 -20.52 18.64
C GLU A 83 -6.50 -19.53 17.73
N ASN A 84 -5.17 -19.56 17.72
CA ASN A 84 -4.37 -18.67 16.85
C ASN A 84 -4.49 -19.04 15.37
N ILE A 85 -4.63 -20.33 15.04
CA ILE A 85 -4.95 -20.75 13.67
C ILE A 85 -6.26 -20.11 13.23
N ALA A 86 -7.34 -20.24 14.00
CA ALA A 86 -8.62 -19.65 13.67
C ALA A 86 -8.54 -18.12 13.56
N LEU A 87 -7.82 -17.46 14.47
CA LEU A 87 -7.62 -16.01 14.44
C LEU A 87 -6.87 -15.56 13.19
N ILE A 88 -5.75 -16.18 12.86
CA ILE A 88 -4.92 -15.80 11.69
C ILE A 88 -5.67 -16.08 10.38
N GLN A 89 -6.48 -17.14 10.31
CA GLN A 89 -7.33 -17.45 9.16
C GLN A 89 -8.27 -16.31 8.82
N THR A 90 -8.79 -15.57 9.82
CA THR A 90 -9.67 -14.42 9.56
C THR A 90 -9.04 -13.34 8.69
N ALA A 91 -7.72 -13.18 8.73
CA ALA A 91 -7.01 -12.22 7.88
C ALA A 91 -7.09 -12.55 6.37
N PHE A 92 -7.45 -13.79 6.01
CA PHE A 92 -7.55 -14.25 4.62
C PHE A 92 -9.00 -14.34 4.12
N GLU A 93 -9.99 -14.09 4.97
CA GLU A 93 -11.39 -14.38 4.64
C GLU A 93 -12.03 -13.41 3.64
N VAL A 94 -11.61 -12.15 3.61
CA VAL A 94 -12.18 -11.13 2.72
C VAL A 94 -11.29 -10.94 1.50
N PHE A 95 -10.06 -10.51 1.73
CA PHE A 95 -9.00 -10.42 0.73
C PHE A 95 -7.71 -10.93 1.33
N SER A 96 -6.98 -11.74 0.58
CA SER A 96 -5.73 -12.32 1.07
C SER A 96 -4.59 -11.30 1.02
N PRO A 97 -3.96 -10.99 2.15
CA PRO A 97 -2.73 -10.21 2.16
C PRO A 97 -1.61 -10.94 1.39
N TYR A 98 -0.63 -10.20 0.88
CA TYR A 98 0.53 -10.77 0.18
C TYR A 98 1.32 -11.74 1.07
N LYS A 99 1.53 -11.34 2.32
CA LYS A 99 2.10 -12.17 3.39
C LYS A 99 1.71 -11.60 4.76
N ILE A 100 1.71 -12.47 5.77
CA ILE A 100 1.52 -12.08 7.16
C ILE A 100 2.83 -12.36 7.89
N MET A 101 3.38 -11.35 8.56
CA MET A 101 4.51 -11.46 9.46
C MET A 101 3.98 -11.46 10.89
N ILE A 102 4.25 -12.52 11.62
CA ILE A 102 3.73 -12.68 12.98
C ILE A 102 4.90 -12.62 13.96
N ARG A 103 4.81 -11.69 14.90
CA ARG A 103 5.71 -11.59 16.03
C ARG A 103 5.02 -12.28 17.23
N ARG A 104 5.63 -13.33 17.74
CA ARG A 104 5.17 -13.95 18.99
C ARG A 104 5.45 -13.02 20.16
N LYS A 105 4.38 -12.61 20.87
CA LYS A 105 4.48 -11.76 22.05
C LYS A 105 5.04 -12.61 23.21
N GLY A 106 6.19 -12.18 23.73
CA GLY A 106 6.76 -12.68 24.98
C GLY A 106 6.46 -11.72 26.12
N ALA A 107 7.35 -11.67 27.11
CA ALA A 107 7.29 -10.74 28.23
C ALA A 107 7.72 -9.29 27.85
N ASP A 108 8.17 -9.08 26.62
CA ASP A 108 8.67 -7.78 26.15
C ASP A 108 7.56 -6.71 26.19
N ASP A 109 7.94 -5.47 26.53
CA ASP A 109 7.06 -4.31 26.35
C ASP A 109 6.77 -4.08 24.87
N VAL A 110 5.59 -3.57 24.55
CA VAL A 110 5.17 -3.25 23.18
C VAL A 110 6.15 -2.31 22.48
N ALA A 111 6.85 -1.44 23.21
CA ALA A 111 7.85 -0.54 22.67
C ALA A 111 9.03 -1.28 21.99
N VAL A 112 9.39 -2.46 22.47
CA VAL A 112 10.44 -3.29 21.86
C VAL A 112 9.97 -3.78 20.48
N PHE A 113 8.72 -4.24 20.38
CA PHE A 113 8.11 -4.63 19.12
C PHE A 113 8.04 -3.47 18.13
N LEU A 114 7.60 -2.29 18.56
CA LEU A 114 7.51 -1.12 17.70
C LEU A 114 8.86 -0.70 17.14
N LYS A 115 9.92 -0.80 17.94
CA LYS A 115 11.29 -0.55 17.50
C LYS A 115 11.76 -1.57 16.45
N GLU A 116 11.37 -2.83 16.58
CA GLU A 116 11.66 -3.85 15.57
C GLU A 116 11.02 -3.51 14.21
N LEU A 117 9.79 -2.94 14.21
CA LEU A 117 9.09 -2.55 12.99
C LEU A 117 9.82 -1.48 12.16
N GLU A 118 10.63 -0.62 12.79
CA GLU A 118 11.38 0.43 12.09
C GLU A 118 12.35 -0.12 11.05
N SER A 119 12.83 -1.35 11.24
CA SER A 119 13.77 -2.02 10.34
C SER A 119 13.11 -2.99 9.35
N LEU A 120 11.80 -3.23 9.47
CA LEU A 120 11.08 -4.20 8.66
C LEU A 120 10.25 -3.52 7.56
N LYS A 121 10.12 -4.21 6.43
CA LYS A 121 9.20 -3.79 5.36
C LYS A 121 7.81 -4.33 5.65
N VAL A 122 6.99 -3.51 6.33
CA VAL A 122 5.59 -3.82 6.69
C VAL A 122 4.69 -2.67 6.27
N THR A 123 3.41 -2.96 6.00
CA THR A 123 2.45 -1.97 5.52
C THR A 123 1.22 -1.85 6.42
N HIS A 124 0.83 -2.93 7.07
CA HIS A 124 -0.36 -2.97 7.93
C HIS A 124 -0.05 -3.67 9.25
N LEU A 125 -0.75 -3.27 10.30
CA LEU A 125 -0.54 -3.76 11.65
C LEU A 125 -1.87 -4.02 12.35
N ALA A 126 -1.96 -5.16 13.06
CA ALA A 126 -3.00 -5.42 14.04
C ALA A 126 -2.40 -6.11 15.28
N CYS A 127 -2.88 -5.72 16.44
CA CYS A 127 -2.42 -6.24 17.73
C CYS A 127 -3.64 -6.70 18.55
N PRO A 128 -4.18 -7.89 18.25
CA PRO A 128 -5.50 -8.33 18.76
C PRO A 128 -5.55 -8.62 20.27
N GLU A 129 -4.42 -8.65 20.94
CA GLU A 129 -4.32 -9.00 22.35
C GLU A 129 -3.88 -7.83 23.26
N LEU A 130 -3.72 -6.64 22.68
CA LEU A 130 -3.35 -5.48 23.48
C LEU A 130 -4.52 -4.97 24.31
N GLU A 131 -4.21 -4.46 25.49
CA GLU A 131 -5.11 -3.66 26.27
C GLU A 131 -5.03 -2.18 25.87
N SER A 132 -6.02 -1.39 26.27
CA SER A 132 -6.17 0.00 25.86
C SER A 132 -4.92 0.87 26.08
N SER A 133 -4.17 0.63 27.19
CA SER A 133 -2.94 1.37 27.49
C SER A 133 -1.82 1.13 26.46
N ASP A 134 -1.64 -0.13 26.04
CA ASP A 134 -0.63 -0.49 25.05
C ASP A 134 -1.08 -0.15 23.64
N ASP A 135 -2.37 -0.27 23.33
CA ASP A 135 -2.97 0.23 22.08
C ASP A 135 -2.68 1.73 21.90
N THR A 136 -2.82 2.53 22.94
CA THR A 136 -2.49 3.96 22.93
C THR A 136 -1.01 4.22 22.60
N LYS A 137 -0.08 3.38 23.10
CA LYS A 137 1.35 3.47 22.73
C LYS A 137 1.56 3.18 21.24
N VAL A 138 0.86 2.15 20.71
CA VAL A 138 0.91 1.83 19.28
C VAL A 138 0.37 2.99 18.44
N VAL A 139 -0.80 3.53 18.77
CA VAL A 139 -1.39 4.68 18.07
C VAL A 139 -0.43 5.88 18.07
N THR A 140 0.19 6.17 19.21
CA THR A 140 1.16 7.27 19.33
C THR A 140 2.37 7.05 18.42
N TRP A 141 2.91 5.84 18.40
CA TRP A 141 4.03 5.49 17.51
C TRP A 141 3.63 5.57 16.02
N ILE A 142 2.45 5.08 15.67
CA ILE A 142 1.91 5.13 14.28
C ILE A 142 1.82 6.57 13.78
N LYS A 143 1.41 7.50 14.66
CA LYS A 143 1.31 8.93 14.34
C LYS A 143 2.66 9.64 14.32
N GLY A 144 3.70 9.02 14.85
CA GLY A 144 5.05 9.57 14.94
C GLY A 144 5.84 9.56 13.62
N GLU A 145 6.93 10.31 13.61
CA GLU A 145 7.87 10.40 12.47
C GLU A 145 8.67 9.11 12.26
N THR A 146 8.76 8.24 13.27
CA THR A 146 9.43 6.94 13.20
C THR A 146 8.70 5.94 12.29
N ASN A 147 7.40 6.14 12.06
CA ASN A 147 6.61 5.37 11.10
C ASN A 147 6.89 5.82 9.65
N LYS A 148 8.11 5.63 9.18
CA LYS A 148 8.57 6.07 7.85
C LYS A 148 7.83 5.39 6.70
N ARG A 149 7.30 4.19 6.92
CA ARG A 149 6.57 3.38 5.92
C ARG A 149 5.06 3.64 5.91
N ASN A 150 4.56 4.61 6.69
CA ASN A 150 3.13 4.88 6.82
C ASN A 150 2.31 3.61 7.12
N ILE A 151 2.81 2.78 8.04
CA ILE A 151 2.13 1.57 8.47
C ILE A 151 0.72 1.93 8.94
N VAL A 152 -0.28 1.25 8.42
CA VAL A 152 -1.68 1.43 8.79
C VAL A 152 -2.01 0.50 9.95
N TYR A 153 -2.51 1.04 11.03
CA TYR A 153 -2.90 0.31 12.23
C TYR A 153 -4.41 0.27 12.39
N VAL A 154 -4.96 -0.92 12.63
CA VAL A 154 -6.38 -1.11 12.96
C VAL A 154 -6.53 -1.28 14.46
N SER A 155 -7.24 -0.35 15.09
CA SER A 155 -7.47 -0.32 16.54
C SER A 155 -8.94 -0.54 16.90
N ALA A 156 -9.18 -1.32 17.96
CA ALA A 156 -10.47 -1.48 18.59
C ALA A 156 -10.74 -0.46 19.72
N PHE A 157 -9.71 0.21 20.21
CA PHE A 157 -9.79 1.14 21.34
C PHE A 157 -9.67 2.61 20.94
N ALA A 158 -8.90 2.91 19.87
CA ALA A 158 -8.65 4.28 19.46
C ALA A 158 -9.96 5.05 19.20
N ASP A 159 -9.95 6.30 19.61
CA ASP A 159 -11.05 7.24 19.38
C ASP A 159 -10.49 8.63 19.09
N ASN A 160 -10.99 9.25 18.01
CA ASN A 160 -10.59 10.60 17.57
C ASN A 160 -9.07 10.77 17.30
N SER A 161 -8.42 9.77 16.71
CA SER A 161 -6.98 9.82 16.39
C SER A 161 -6.63 10.88 15.34
N ASP A 162 -7.55 11.17 14.43
CA ASP A 162 -7.42 12.15 13.33
C ASP A 162 -6.16 11.94 12.47
N ASP A 163 -5.88 10.69 12.12
CA ASP A 163 -4.70 10.30 11.31
C ASP A 163 -5.08 9.26 10.25
N CYS A 164 -4.62 9.44 9.01
CA CYS A 164 -4.88 8.51 7.91
C CYS A 164 -4.30 7.11 8.13
N ARG A 165 -3.30 6.96 9.00
CA ARG A 165 -2.62 5.72 9.33
C ARG A 165 -3.34 4.90 10.42
N VAL A 166 -4.40 5.45 11.02
CA VAL A 166 -5.18 4.77 12.07
C VAL A 166 -6.58 4.48 11.54
N VAL A 167 -7.01 3.22 11.65
CA VAL A 167 -8.38 2.78 11.35
C VAL A 167 -9.05 2.41 12.66
N GLU A 168 -10.09 3.13 13.02
CA GLU A 168 -10.81 2.97 14.28
C GLU A 168 -12.09 2.19 14.08
N LEU A 169 -12.24 1.03 14.78
CA LEU A 169 -13.42 0.19 14.68
C LEU A 169 -14.58 0.73 15.53
N SER A 170 -15.77 0.86 14.91
CA SER A 170 -16.98 1.27 15.60
C SER A 170 -17.71 0.11 16.28
N ASN A 171 -17.81 -1.04 15.59
CA ASN A 171 -18.56 -2.20 16.07
C ASN A 171 -17.89 -2.82 17.31
N LYS A 172 -18.70 -3.12 18.32
CA LYS A 172 -18.24 -3.69 19.60
C LYS A 172 -18.83 -5.08 19.89
N ALA A 173 -19.92 -5.44 19.23
CA ALA A 173 -20.49 -6.78 19.27
C ALA A 173 -20.48 -7.38 17.86
N ILE A 174 -19.71 -8.45 17.69
CA ILE A 174 -19.49 -9.09 16.39
C ILE A 174 -19.67 -10.59 16.58
N ASN A 175 -20.51 -11.20 15.75
CA ASN A 175 -20.71 -12.64 15.74
C ASN A 175 -20.07 -13.26 14.51
N HIS A 176 -19.23 -14.27 14.72
CA HIS A 176 -18.51 -14.98 13.68
C HIS A 176 -18.93 -16.46 13.65
N LYS A 177 -19.00 -17.07 12.45
CA LYS A 177 -19.45 -18.47 12.27
C LYS A 177 -18.58 -19.50 12.99
N LEU A 178 -17.28 -19.27 13.05
CA LEU A 178 -16.28 -20.24 13.51
C LEU A 178 -15.63 -19.85 14.84
N ILE A 179 -15.80 -18.63 15.29
CA ILE A 179 -15.17 -18.12 16.50
C ILE A 179 -16.28 -17.65 17.46
N GLU A 180 -16.46 -18.39 18.53
CA GLU A 180 -17.41 -18.04 19.57
C GLU A 180 -16.93 -16.80 20.33
N SER A 181 -17.87 -15.88 20.65
CA SER A 181 -17.56 -14.61 21.35
C SER A 181 -16.41 -13.81 20.71
N TYR A 182 -16.59 -13.47 19.43
CA TYR A 182 -15.56 -12.79 18.66
C TYR A 182 -15.31 -11.37 19.19
N ASP A 183 -14.25 -11.23 19.97
CA ASP A 183 -13.83 -9.96 20.57
C ASP A 183 -13.50 -8.93 19.48
N PRO A 184 -13.98 -7.67 19.58
CA PRO A 184 -13.59 -6.58 18.68
C PRO A 184 -12.08 -6.41 18.51
N LYS A 185 -11.26 -6.72 19.53
CA LYS A 185 -9.80 -6.72 19.41
C LYS A 185 -9.32 -7.75 18.39
N LYS A 186 -9.88 -8.97 18.41
CA LYS A 186 -9.58 -10.04 17.45
C LYS A 186 -10.07 -9.68 16.04
N PHE A 187 -11.17 -8.96 15.94
CA PHE A 187 -11.71 -8.48 14.67
C PHE A 187 -10.77 -7.52 13.92
N THR A 188 -9.87 -6.82 14.62
CA THR A 188 -8.82 -5.99 13.99
C THR A 188 -7.98 -6.77 12.99
N VAL A 189 -7.76 -8.07 13.21
CA VAL A 189 -6.98 -8.96 12.32
C VAL A 189 -7.68 -9.14 10.99
N MET A 190 -9.00 -9.41 11.00
CA MET A 190 -9.80 -9.55 9.79
C MET A 190 -9.83 -8.25 8.98
N VAL A 191 -10.07 -7.11 9.63
CA VAL A 191 -10.12 -5.80 8.96
C VAL A 191 -8.76 -5.43 8.40
N ALA A 192 -7.67 -5.59 9.16
CA ALA A 192 -6.31 -5.32 8.69
C ALA A 192 -5.93 -6.23 7.52
N GLY A 193 -6.30 -7.51 7.56
CA GLY A 193 -6.14 -8.45 6.45
C GLY A 193 -6.90 -8.01 5.21
N ALA A 194 -8.17 -7.60 5.38
CA ALA A 194 -9.00 -7.11 4.29
C ALA A 194 -8.43 -5.84 3.64
N ILE A 195 -7.90 -4.90 4.44
CA ILE A 195 -7.25 -3.68 3.91
C ILE A 195 -5.97 -4.06 3.16
N ALA A 196 -5.10 -4.87 3.79
CA ALA A 196 -3.83 -5.29 3.22
C ALA A 196 -3.98 -6.05 1.90
N GLY A 197 -5.00 -6.91 1.80
CA GLY A 197 -5.28 -7.73 0.62
C GLY A 197 -6.17 -7.07 -0.42
N CYS A 198 -6.75 -5.89 -0.15
CA CYS A 198 -7.69 -5.24 -1.06
C CYS A 198 -7.03 -4.89 -2.40
N PRO A 199 -7.56 -5.38 -3.55
CA PRO A 199 -7.04 -5.02 -4.86
C PRO A 199 -7.15 -3.53 -5.14
N LEU A 200 -6.19 -2.98 -5.89
CA LEU A 200 -6.09 -1.54 -6.18
C LEU A 200 -7.28 -0.95 -6.96
N ASN A 201 -7.98 -1.79 -7.72
CA ASN A 201 -9.10 -1.38 -8.56
C ASN A 201 -10.44 -1.30 -7.82
N ARG A 202 -10.45 -1.59 -6.51
CA ARG A 202 -11.68 -1.56 -5.70
C ARG A 202 -11.42 -0.97 -4.31
N SER A 203 -12.50 -0.73 -3.56
CA SER A 203 -12.44 -0.37 -2.15
C SER A 203 -13.11 -1.44 -1.28
N LEU A 204 -13.00 -1.29 0.03
CA LEU A 204 -13.76 -2.10 0.99
C LEU A 204 -15.21 -1.62 1.15
N ASP A 205 -15.60 -0.46 0.57
CA ASP A 205 -16.96 0.04 0.65
C ASP A 205 -17.94 -1.01 0.14
N ASN A 206 -18.94 -1.31 0.94
CA ASN A 206 -20.00 -2.29 0.67
C ASN A 206 -19.53 -3.73 0.46
N VAL A 207 -18.28 -4.07 0.81
CA VAL A 207 -17.74 -5.43 0.73
C VAL A 207 -18.39 -6.31 1.79
N ILE A 208 -18.76 -7.55 1.42
CA ILE A 208 -19.28 -8.57 2.32
C ILE A 208 -18.14 -9.16 3.15
N PHE A 209 -18.40 -9.35 4.45
CA PHE A 209 -17.56 -10.08 5.38
C PHE A 209 -18.16 -11.48 5.59
N PRO A 210 -17.69 -12.50 4.86
CA PRO A 210 -18.48 -13.73 4.60
C PRO A 210 -18.75 -14.58 5.84
N ASN A 211 -17.89 -14.53 6.84
CA ASN A 211 -18.04 -15.33 8.08
C ASN A 211 -18.57 -14.53 9.26
N ILE A 212 -18.82 -13.22 9.09
CA ILE A 212 -19.54 -12.44 10.09
C ILE A 212 -21.03 -12.65 9.88
N THR A 213 -21.72 -13.10 10.94
CA THR A 213 -23.16 -13.41 10.89
C THR A 213 -24.03 -12.24 11.32
N SER A 214 -23.53 -11.42 12.22
CA SER A 214 -24.19 -10.18 12.64
C SER A 214 -23.22 -9.26 13.37
N VAL A 215 -23.57 -7.98 13.39
CA VAL A 215 -22.87 -6.94 14.14
C VAL A 215 -23.89 -6.07 14.89
N ASP A 216 -23.42 -5.37 15.92
CA ASP A 216 -24.21 -4.34 16.58
C ASP A 216 -24.52 -3.17 15.64
N ASN A 217 -25.69 -2.55 15.83
CA ASN A 217 -26.07 -1.38 15.07
C ASN A 217 -25.31 -0.16 15.60
N VAL A 218 -24.39 0.34 14.78
CA VAL A 218 -23.64 1.56 15.06
C VAL A 218 -24.00 2.65 14.06
N GLU A 219 -24.07 3.88 14.55
CA GLU A 219 -24.22 5.03 13.64
C GLU A 219 -22.95 5.20 12.78
N ALA A 220 -23.16 5.54 11.51
CA ALA A 220 -22.07 5.90 10.64
C ALA A 220 -21.49 7.24 11.10
N LYS A 221 -20.23 7.22 11.55
CA LYS A 221 -19.48 8.43 11.95
C LYS A 221 -18.29 8.64 11.04
N ASN A 222 -18.00 9.91 10.74
CA ASN A 222 -16.76 10.26 10.06
C ASN A 222 -15.57 9.81 10.92
N GLY A 223 -14.51 9.31 10.27
CA GLY A 223 -13.32 8.85 10.97
C GLY A 223 -13.44 7.45 11.60
N LYS A 224 -14.53 6.71 11.32
CA LYS A 224 -14.74 5.36 11.86
C LYS A 224 -14.97 4.34 10.75
N PHE A 225 -14.36 3.18 10.90
CA PHE A 225 -14.67 1.99 10.13
C PHE A 225 -15.86 1.30 10.78
N ALA A 226 -16.95 1.09 10.04
CA ALA A 226 -18.16 0.50 10.54
C ALA A 226 -18.71 -0.57 9.59
N MET A 227 -19.29 -1.60 10.17
CA MET A 227 -20.07 -2.61 9.46
C MET A 227 -21.54 -2.54 9.84
N TYR A 228 -22.38 -3.07 8.97
CA TYR A 228 -23.83 -3.12 9.18
C TYR A 228 -24.40 -4.44 8.67
N ASN A 229 -25.53 -4.83 9.26
CA ASN A 229 -26.31 -5.96 8.77
C ASN A 229 -27.13 -5.53 7.56
N ASP A 230 -27.00 -6.28 6.45
CA ASP A 230 -27.69 -6.04 5.18
C ASP A 230 -28.38 -7.34 4.77
N ASP A 231 -29.65 -7.45 5.10
CA ASP A 231 -30.43 -8.68 4.97
C ASP A 231 -29.70 -9.88 5.62
N ASP A 232 -29.27 -10.85 4.82
CA ASP A 232 -28.62 -12.09 5.29
C ASP A 232 -27.09 -12.00 5.37
N VAL A 233 -26.50 -10.82 5.14
CA VAL A 233 -25.04 -10.62 5.09
C VAL A 233 -24.60 -9.42 5.92
N VAL A 234 -23.33 -9.39 6.28
CA VAL A 234 -22.70 -8.23 6.90
C VAL A 234 -21.77 -7.56 5.92
N ARG A 235 -21.91 -6.23 5.77
CA ARG A 235 -21.11 -5.43 4.85
C ARG A 235 -20.36 -4.33 5.56
N CYS A 236 -19.22 -3.94 4.98
CA CYS A 236 -18.58 -2.67 5.33
C CYS A 236 -19.47 -1.52 4.87
N ARG A 237 -19.78 -0.59 5.75
CA ARG A 237 -20.61 0.58 5.43
C ARG A 237 -19.82 1.59 4.62
N MET A 238 -18.73 2.07 5.19
CA MET A 238 -17.76 2.97 4.55
C MET A 238 -16.37 2.64 5.08
N ALA A 239 -15.43 2.46 4.15
CA ALA A 239 -14.04 2.15 4.48
C ALA A 239 -13.26 3.45 4.76
N LEU A 240 -13.42 3.97 5.96
CA LEU A 240 -12.79 5.20 6.42
C LEU A 240 -11.64 4.93 7.38
N ASN A 241 -10.58 5.73 7.28
CA ASN A 241 -9.59 5.90 8.33
C ASN A 241 -10.02 7.00 9.31
N SER A 242 -9.23 7.27 10.36
CA SER A 242 -9.61 8.19 11.42
C SER A 242 -9.46 9.68 11.07
N LYS A 243 -9.05 10.04 9.84
CA LYS A 243 -8.84 11.44 9.45
C LYS A 243 -10.14 12.20 9.29
N THR A 244 -10.32 13.25 10.09
CA THR A 244 -11.52 14.09 10.12
C THR A 244 -11.22 15.57 9.92
N THR A 245 -10.02 16.03 10.23
CA THR A 245 -9.55 17.41 10.03
C THR A 245 -8.78 17.52 8.71
N PHE A 246 -9.15 18.45 7.87
CA PHE A 246 -8.57 18.62 6.53
C PHE A 246 -7.98 20.02 6.37
N ASP A 247 -6.90 20.11 5.59
CA ASP A 247 -6.15 21.34 5.34
C ASP A 247 -5.63 21.40 3.88
N SER A 248 -4.61 22.20 3.62
CA SER A 248 -4.00 22.32 2.31
C SER A 248 -3.26 21.04 1.87
N ILE A 249 -2.74 20.25 2.81
CA ILE A 249 -1.97 19.00 2.59
C ILE A 249 -2.93 17.80 2.61
N TRP A 250 -3.74 17.69 3.66
CA TRP A 250 -4.67 16.59 3.87
C TRP A 250 -6.07 16.96 3.36
N LYS A 251 -6.37 16.63 2.12
CA LYS A 251 -7.67 16.89 1.49
C LYS A 251 -8.76 15.93 1.98
N PRO A 252 -10.06 16.26 1.88
CA PRO A 252 -11.16 15.40 2.32
C PRO A 252 -11.15 13.97 1.74
N GLY A 253 -10.56 13.76 0.57
CA GLY A 253 -10.40 12.43 -0.03
C GLY A 253 -9.52 11.48 0.78
N THR A 254 -8.55 11.99 1.55
CA THR A 254 -7.59 11.17 2.30
C THR A 254 -8.21 10.33 3.42
N ARG A 255 -9.45 10.66 3.84
CA ARG A 255 -10.22 9.83 4.79
C ARG A 255 -10.59 8.45 4.25
N PHE A 256 -10.66 8.27 2.94
CA PHE A 256 -10.96 6.98 2.33
C PHE A 256 -9.70 6.10 2.34
N ILE A 257 -9.81 4.90 2.90
CA ILE A 257 -8.71 3.95 2.96
C ILE A 257 -8.12 3.70 1.56
N LYS A 258 -8.97 3.51 0.53
CA LYS A 258 -8.53 3.34 -0.86
C LYS A 258 -7.63 4.47 -1.36
N ILE A 259 -7.99 5.72 -1.08
CA ILE A 259 -7.22 6.90 -1.51
C ILE A 259 -5.87 6.94 -0.78
N PHE A 260 -5.88 6.74 0.54
CA PHE A 260 -4.66 6.74 1.33
C PHE A 260 -3.71 5.60 0.93
N GLU A 261 -4.25 4.41 0.67
CA GLU A 261 -3.49 3.29 0.13
C GLU A 261 -2.89 3.62 -1.26
N GLY A 262 -3.65 4.29 -2.13
CA GLY A 262 -3.14 4.80 -3.40
C GLY A 262 -1.99 5.79 -3.24
N MET A 263 -2.06 6.70 -2.25
CA MET A 263 -0.98 7.63 -1.92
C MET A 263 0.28 6.89 -1.46
N ASN A 264 0.12 5.88 -0.60
CA ASN A 264 1.23 5.06 -0.12
C ASN A 264 1.91 4.29 -1.26
N ILE A 265 1.13 3.77 -2.23
CA ILE A 265 1.71 3.11 -3.42
C ILE A 265 2.60 4.07 -4.17
N VAL A 266 2.06 5.22 -4.58
CA VAL A 266 2.81 6.18 -5.39
C VAL A 266 4.08 6.61 -4.65
N LYS A 267 3.98 6.91 -3.36
CA LYS A 267 5.12 7.30 -2.54
C LYS A 267 6.20 6.22 -2.53
N PHE A 268 5.85 5.01 -2.11
CA PHE A 268 6.86 3.97 -1.84
C PHE A 268 7.39 3.30 -3.10
N ASP A 269 6.59 3.15 -4.15
CA ASP A 269 7.11 2.64 -5.42
C ASP A 269 8.16 3.59 -6.01
N ILE A 270 7.94 4.90 -5.93
CA ILE A 270 8.90 5.91 -6.40
C ILE A 270 10.13 5.96 -5.49
N GLU A 271 9.94 6.01 -4.16
CA GLU A 271 11.05 6.04 -3.19
C GLU A 271 11.94 4.79 -3.28
N ASP A 272 11.34 3.59 -3.27
CA ASP A 272 12.08 2.33 -3.35
C ASP A 272 12.81 2.23 -4.71
N THR A 273 12.15 2.63 -5.82
CA THR A 273 12.80 2.64 -7.15
C THR A 273 13.97 3.62 -7.20
N PHE A 274 13.78 4.84 -6.68
CA PHE A 274 14.88 5.82 -6.66
C PHE A 274 16.06 5.29 -5.85
N LYS A 275 15.80 4.76 -4.67
CA LYS A 275 16.82 4.22 -3.77
C LYS A 275 17.60 3.05 -4.38
N ASP A 276 16.90 2.10 -5.00
CA ASP A 276 17.49 0.84 -5.41
C ASP A 276 18.10 0.89 -6.83
N TYR A 277 17.64 1.81 -7.69
CA TYR A 277 17.99 1.82 -9.12
C TYR A 277 18.53 3.16 -9.65
N TRP A 278 18.44 4.24 -8.87
CA TRP A 278 18.89 5.57 -9.32
C TRP A 278 19.94 6.18 -8.40
N CYS A 279 19.73 6.13 -7.10
CA CYS A 279 20.62 6.72 -6.10
C CYS A 279 22.02 6.11 -6.17
N GLY A 280 23.03 6.94 -6.40
CA GLY A 280 24.42 6.52 -6.53
C GLY A 280 24.78 5.79 -7.84
N LEU A 281 23.80 5.60 -8.75
CA LEU A 281 24.03 4.93 -10.04
C LEU A 281 24.02 5.89 -11.22
N TYR A 282 23.25 6.97 -11.17
CA TYR A 282 23.14 7.96 -12.23
C TYR A 282 23.67 9.31 -11.78
N ILE A 283 24.32 10.02 -12.69
CA ILE A 283 24.79 11.41 -12.46
C ILE A 283 23.56 12.31 -12.36
N ASN A 284 23.60 13.28 -11.43
CA ASN A 284 22.54 14.26 -11.25
C ASN A 284 22.63 15.35 -12.32
N ASP A 285 22.25 15.02 -13.55
CA ASP A 285 22.14 15.94 -14.68
C ASP A 285 20.68 16.11 -15.14
N TYR A 286 20.46 17.04 -16.04
CA TYR A 286 19.13 17.35 -16.57
C TYR A 286 18.51 16.15 -17.29
N ASP A 287 19.27 15.44 -18.12
CA ASP A 287 18.77 14.35 -18.94
C ASP A 287 18.31 13.17 -18.09
N ASN A 288 19.06 12.83 -17.04
CA ASN A 288 18.69 11.78 -16.09
C ASN A 288 17.47 12.19 -15.26
N LYS A 289 17.36 13.45 -14.81
CA LYS A 289 16.14 13.96 -14.14
C LYS A 289 14.91 13.81 -15.04
N ILE A 290 15.01 14.20 -16.31
CA ILE A 290 13.92 14.08 -17.30
C ILE A 290 13.62 12.60 -17.61
N ALA A 291 14.63 11.73 -17.68
CA ALA A 291 14.44 10.31 -17.87
C ALA A 291 13.64 9.70 -16.71
N PHE A 292 13.95 10.07 -15.45
CA PHE A 292 13.22 9.63 -14.28
C PHE A 292 11.76 10.13 -14.30
N CYS A 293 11.54 11.43 -14.57
CA CYS A 293 10.19 11.98 -14.72
C CYS A 293 9.39 11.26 -15.83
N ASN A 294 10.01 10.95 -16.96
CA ASN A 294 9.37 10.25 -18.06
C ASN A 294 8.97 8.83 -17.69
N ASN A 295 9.79 8.10 -16.92
CA ASN A 295 9.42 6.76 -16.41
C ASN A 295 8.19 6.83 -15.51
N ILE A 296 8.12 7.82 -14.63
CA ILE A 296 6.94 8.03 -13.79
C ILE A 296 5.73 8.38 -14.65
N ASN A 297 5.83 9.40 -15.50
CA ASN A 297 4.68 9.96 -16.22
C ASN A 297 4.15 9.03 -17.33
N LYS A 298 5.05 8.45 -18.13
CA LYS A 298 4.68 7.72 -19.35
C LYS A 298 4.46 6.23 -19.14
N VAL A 299 5.00 5.66 -18.07
CA VAL A 299 4.88 4.23 -17.76
C VAL A 299 4.07 4.06 -16.48
N TYR A 300 4.61 4.45 -15.35
CA TYR A 300 4.05 4.15 -14.04
C TYR A 300 2.65 4.76 -13.81
N PHE A 301 2.46 6.05 -14.07
CA PHE A 301 1.15 6.68 -13.90
C PHE A 301 0.10 6.15 -14.88
N LYS A 302 0.51 5.71 -16.07
CA LYS A 302 -0.41 5.04 -17.01
C LYS A 302 -0.87 3.69 -16.50
N GLU A 303 0.02 2.91 -15.87
CA GLU A 303 -0.33 1.63 -15.26
C GLU A 303 -1.28 1.80 -14.06
N LEU A 304 -1.14 2.89 -13.32
CA LEU A 304 -2.03 3.22 -12.20
C LEU A 304 -3.41 3.74 -12.64
N THR A 305 -3.53 4.20 -13.87
CA THR A 305 -4.78 4.75 -14.42
C THR A 305 -5.61 3.65 -15.10
N PRO A 306 -6.93 3.55 -14.89
CA PRO A 306 -7.79 4.41 -14.05
C PRO A 306 -7.95 3.92 -12.60
N ASN A 307 -7.31 2.83 -12.21
CA ASN A 307 -7.61 2.10 -10.97
C ASN A 307 -7.22 2.86 -9.69
N VAL A 308 -6.12 3.60 -9.75
CA VAL A 308 -5.57 4.38 -8.64
C VAL A 308 -5.61 5.87 -8.97
N LEU A 309 -5.18 6.26 -10.16
CA LEU A 309 -5.16 7.64 -10.62
C LEU A 309 -6.33 7.96 -11.55
N SER A 310 -6.82 9.20 -11.46
CA SER A 310 -7.94 9.67 -12.28
C SER A 310 -7.54 9.79 -13.76
N PRO A 311 -8.30 9.21 -14.70
CA PRO A 311 -8.04 9.34 -16.13
C PRO A 311 -8.32 10.75 -16.68
N ASN A 312 -9.14 11.54 -15.95
CA ASN A 312 -9.56 12.87 -16.36
C ASN A 312 -8.73 13.97 -15.68
N PHE A 313 -7.47 13.68 -15.35
CA PHE A 313 -6.57 14.63 -14.72
C PHE A 313 -5.17 14.47 -15.30
N ASP A 314 -4.44 15.57 -15.46
CA ASP A 314 -3.05 15.57 -15.91
C ASP A 314 -2.14 15.16 -14.74
N ASN A 315 -2.01 13.85 -14.55
CA ASN A 315 -1.12 13.27 -13.54
C ASN A 315 0.32 13.38 -14.05
N LYS A 316 1.10 14.28 -13.46
CA LYS A 316 2.42 14.60 -13.97
C LYS A 316 3.39 14.99 -12.84
N ILE A 317 4.66 14.59 -13.02
CA ILE A 317 5.81 15.06 -12.25
C ILE A 317 6.81 15.71 -13.22
N ASP A 318 7.43 16.77 -12.79
CA ASP A 318 8.46 17.50 -13.54
C ASP A 318 9.52 18.05 -12.58
N ILE A 319 10.55 18.68 -13.10
CA ILE A 319 11.56 19.36 -12.30
C ILE A 319 10.90 20.50 -11.51
N ASP A 320 11.20 20.55 -10.20
CA ASP A 320 10.76 21.63 -9.31
C ASP A 320 11.58 22.90 -9.55
N VAL A 321 11.04 23.79 -10.37
CA VAL A 321 11.68 25.07 -10.71
C VAL A 321 11.84 25.96 -9.48
N ASP A 322 10.87 25.95 -8.57
CA ASP A 322 10.91 26.78 -7.37
C ASP A 322 11.96 26.25 -6.36
N ALA A 323 12.11 24.94 -6.25
CA ALA A 323 13.19 24.36 -5.43
C ALA A 323 14.56 24.64 -6.04
N ASN A 324 14.71 24.54 -7.37
CA ASN A 324 15.94 24.91 -8.06
C ASN A 324 16.27 26.40 -7.85
N ARG A 325 15.29 27.31 -7.91
CA ARG A 325 15.50 28.74 -7.59
C ARG A 325 16.06 28.91 -6.16
N ARG A 326 15.48 28.25 -5.18
CA ARG A 326 15.98 28.32 -3.79
C ARG A 326 17.42 27.80 -3.68
N TYR A 327 17.74 26.72 -4.38
CA TYR A 327 19.10 26.17 -4.42
C TYR A 327 20.09 27.16 -5.03
N ILE A 328 19.74 27.81 -6.15
CA ILE A 328 20.58 28.82 -6.85
C ILE A 328 20.90 29.98 -5.92
N VAL A 329 19.91 30.46 -5.12
CA VAL A 329 20.15 31.49 -4.10
C VAL A 329 21.14 31.00 -3.04
N THR A 330 21.02 29.76 -2.59
CA THR A 330 21.96 29.16 -1.61
C THR A 330 23.37 29.05 -2.19
N ASP A 331 23.50 28.84 -3.52
CA ASP A 331 24.77 28.80 -4.26
C ASP A 331 25.33 30.22 -4.55
N GLY A 332 24.70 31.26 -3.99
CA GLY A 332 25.16 32.65 -4.08
C GLY A 332 24.90 33.35 -5.42
N LYS A 333 23.96 32.81 -6.23
CA LYS A 333 23.55 33.39 -7.50
C LYS A 333 22.14 33.95 -7.44
N ASP A 334 21.83 34.85 -8.37
CA ASP A 334 20.51 35.45 -8.51
C ASP A 334 19.68 34.72 -9.58
N PRO A 335 18.66 33.92 -9.22
CA PRO A 335 17.83 33.21 -10.20
C PRO A 335 16.96 34.14 -11.05
N ASP A 336 16.74 35.38 -10.63
CA ASP A 336 15.94 36.34 -11.42
C ASP A 336 16.69 36.89 -12.66
N THR A 337 18.00 36.69 -12.70
CA THR A 337 18.84 36.98 -13.90
C THR A 337 18.91 35.83 -14.89
N MET A 338 18.31 34.67 -14.58
CA MET A 338 18.37 33.44 -15.34
C MET A 338 17.06 33.14 -16.07
N SER A 339 17.16 32.57 -17.27
CA SER A 339 15.99 32.01 -17.96
C SER A 339 15.45 30.76 -17.25
N GLU A 340 14.20 30.43 -17.50
CA GLU A 340 13.60 29.20 -16.95
C GLU A 340 14.38 27.94 -17.34
N THR A 341 14.90 27.89 -18.56
CA THR A 341 15.75 26.79 -19.05
C THR A 341 17.03 26.67 -18.24
N GLU A 342 17.70 27.77 -17.96
CA GLU A 342 18.92 27.77 -17.12
C GLU A 342 18.63 27.31 -15.70
N ILE A 343 17.49 27.73 -15.13
CA ILE A 343 17.06 27.28 -13.79
C ILE A 343 16.76 25.79 -13.79
N ARG A 344 16.05 25.28 -14.81
CA ARG A 344 15.72 23.84 -14.93
C ARG A 344 16.94 22.95 -15.11
N THR A 345 17.94 23.43 -15.83
CA THR A 345 19.19 22.69 -16.11
C THR A 345 20.28 22.95 -15.09
N TYR A 346 20.03 23.80 -14.09
CA TYR A 346 21.03 24.17 -13.10
C TYR A 346 21.54 22.94 -12.32
N PRO A 347 22.87 22.79 -12.16
CA PRO A 347 23.42 21.69 -11.37
C PRO A 347 23.09 21.89 -9.90
N THR A 348 22.36 20.93 -9.31
CA THR A 348 21.90 20.97 -7.92
C THR A 348 22.69 20.02 -7.02
N GLY A 349 23.97 19.79 -7.33
CA GLY A 349 24.84 18.91 -6.54
C GLY A 349 24.29 17.48 -6.48
N GLU A 350 24.08 16.98 -5.29
CA GLU A 350 23.50 15.65 -5.01
C GLU A 350 21.97 15.65 -4.97
N ASP A 351 21.34 16.81 -4.91
CA ASP A 351 19.90 16.92 -4.71
C ASP A 351 19.10 16.91 -6.03
N VAL A 352 18.08 16.08 -6.07
CA VAL A 352 17.10 16.01 -7.17
C VAL A 352 15.77 16.58 -6.68
N TYR A 353 15.37 17.73 -7.22
CA TYR A 353 14.12 18.39 -6.89
C TYR A 353 13.08 18.15 -7.97
N LEU A 354 12.02 17.41 -7.62
CA LEU A 354 10.88 17.13 -8.49
C LEU A 354 9.59 17.56 -7.82
N TYR A 355 8.67 18.07 -8.60
CA TYR A 355 7.33 18.46 -8.16
C TYR A 355 6.29 17.99 -9.16
N GLY A 356 5.07 17.74 -8.69
CA GLY A 356 4.02 17.33 -9.59
C GLY A 356 2.65 17.33 -8.96
N GLN A 357 1.69 16.87 -9.74
CA GLN A 357 0.29 16.77 -9.33
C GLN A 357 -0.27 15.42 -9.72
N VAL A 358 -1.06 14.85 -8.83
CA VAL A 358 -1.81 13.62 -9.06
C VAL A 358 -3.20 13.74 -8.46
N ARG A 359 -4.19 13.09 -9.09
CA ARG A 359 -5.54 12.96 -8.56
C ARG A 359 -5.88 11.49 -8.40
N PHE A 360 -6.12 11.06 -7.17
CA PHE A 360 -6.52 9.70 -6.87
C PHE A 360 -8.01 9.47 -7.20
N SER A 361 -8.32 8.28 -7.75
CA SER A 361 -9.68 7.83 -8.05
C SER A 361 -10.30 7.14 -6.85
N ASN A 362 -11.54 7.47 -6.53
CA ASN A 362 -12.36 6.68 -5.62
C ASN A 362 -13.33 5.79 -6.42
N THR A 363 -13.99 4.84 -5.75
CA THR A 363 -15.02 3.98 -6.33
C THR A 363 -16.39 4.65 -6.28
N MET A 364 -17.33 4.19 -7.10
CA MET A 364 -18.74 4.58 -7.01
C MET A 364 -19.35 3.92 -5.76
N VAL A 365 -19.90 4.73 -4.85
CA VAL A 365 -20.52 4.27 -3.61
C VAL A 365 -22.01 4.63 -3.56
N ASN A 366 -22.37 5.82 -4.06
CA ASN A 366 -23.74 6.32 -4.00
C ASN A 366 -24.35 6.42 -5.40
N LEU A 367 -25.57 5.91 -5.55
CA LEU A 367 -26.37 6.03 -6.78
C LEU A 367 -27.61 6.89 -6.53
N GLN A 368 -27.83 7.89 -7.37
CA GLN A 368 -29.10 8.59 -7.48
C GLN A 368 -29.61 8.40 -8.90
N LEU A 369 -30.76 7.76 -9.07
CA LEU A 369 -31.37 7.47 -10.35
C LEU A 369 -32.78 8.07 -10.40
N GLY A 370 -33.03 9.00 -11.34
CA GLY A 370 -34.35 9.49 -11.68
C GLY A 370 -34.86 8.80 -12.95
N ILE A 371 -36.03 8.20 -12.88
CA ILE A 371 -36.71 7.59 -14.04
C ILE A 371 -38.03 8.31 -14.26
N GLN A 372 -38.23 8.85 -15.48
CA GLN A 372 -39.52 9.34 -15.93
C GLN A 372 -40.24 8.22 -16.68
N TYR A 373 -41.56 8.06 -16.45
CA TYR A 373 -42.41 7.05 -17.11
C TYR A 373 -43.55 7.72 -17.84
#